data_0083f87c11d1f9db7de8048db32760a1
#
_entry.id   0083f87c11d1f9db7de8048db32760a1
#
_cell.length_a   1.000
_cell.length_b   1.000
_cell.length_c   1.000
_cell.angle_alpha   90.00
_cell.angle_beta   90.00
_cell.angle_gamma   90.00
#
_symmetry.space_group_name_H-M   'P 1'
#
loop_
_entity.id
_entity.type
_entity.pdbx_description
1 polymer ?
#
loop_
_entity_poly.entity_id
_entity_poly.type
_entity_poly.pdbx_seq_one_letter_code
_entity_poly.pdbx_strand_id
1 'polypeptide(L)'
;MLYVLPSDKADFRMRIFNTDGSEAEMCGNGIRCFARYLHDFGLTEKEEFTVETGAGILVPRLQIEAGKVTGVRVDMGEPVLEGEKIPVTGFGMNRVIEEDIEVKGKTYKMTCVSMGNPHCVIFVEDAEAFPIYELGASFESHPAFPRKTNTEFVEVRDRQHVRMRVWERGAAVTLACGTGSCATGVAGVLTGRTDRKVEVELDGGKLTVEWDEATNHVFMTGPAELVFTGEIAD
;
A
#
# COMPACT_ATOMS: atom_id res chain seq x y z
N MET A 1 -9.46 14.74 3.37
CA MET A 1 -9.01 16.08 2.91
C MET A 1 -7.49 16.13 3.05
N LEU A 2 -6.80 16.78 2.10
CA LEU A 2 -5.34 16.87 2.09
C LEU A 2 -4.93 18.35 2.06
N TYR A 3 -3.98 18.74 2.90
CA TYR A 3 -3.46 20.11 2.97
C TYR A 3 -2.01 20.18 2.53
N VAL A 4 -1.68 21.21 1.75
CA VAL A 4 -0.32 21.62 1.39
C VAL A 4 0.09 22.77 2.30
N LEU A 5 1.16 22.60 3.06
CA LEU A 5 1.64 23.55 4.05
C LEU A 5 3.15 23.78 3.90
N PRO A 6 3.68 24.92 4.36
CA PRO A 6 5.13 25.11 4.51
C PRO A 6 5.68 24.18 5.60
N SER A 7 6.98 23.87 5.52
CA SER A 7 7.71 23.08 6.51
C SER A 7 9.03 23.74 6.86
N ASP A 8 9.44 23.63 8.13
CA ASP A 8 10.78 24.04 8.59
C ASP A 8 11.79 22.88 8.49
N LYS A 9 11.33 21.67 8.13
CA LYS A 9 12.13 20.42 8.11
C LYS A 9 12.26 19.79 6.73
N ALA A 10 11.41 20.18 5.79
CA ALA A 10 11.32 19.62 4.45
C ALA A 10 10.95 20.72 3.44
N ASP A 11 10.92 20.39 2.14
CA ASP A 11 10.46 21.34 1.13
C ASP A 11 8.98 21.72 1.33
N PHE A 12 8.15 20.73 1.76
CA PHE A 12 6.72 20.91 2.01
C PHE A 12 6.26 20.08 3.20
N ARG A 13 5.05 20.37 3.70
CA ARG A 13 4.36 19.54 4.68
C ARG A 13 3.00 19.13 4.17
N MET A 14 2.69 17.83 4.29
CA MET A 14 1.39 17.25 4.02
C MET A 14 0.67 16.92 5.32
N ARG A 15 -0.59 17.35 5.44
CA ARG A 15 -1.53 16.83 6.44
C ARG A 15 -2.73 16.23 5.73
N ILE A 16 -3.20 15.10 6.25
CA ILE A 16 -4.35 14.40 5.67
C ILE A 16 -5.37 14.06 6.74
N PHE A 17 -6.63 14.38 6.47
CA PHE A 17 -7.75 14.16 7.39
C PHE A 17 -8.76 13.20 6.78
N ASN A 18 -9.20 12.23 7.56
CA ASN A 18 -10.27 11.31 7.24
C ASN A 18 -11.64 12.01 7.28
N THR A 19 -12.69 11.32 6.85
CA THR A 19 -14.07 11.85 6.85
C THR A 19 -14.64 12.06 8.24
N ASP A 20 -14.11 11.34 9.25
CA ASP A 20 -14.47 11.50 10.67
C ASP A 20 -13.73 12.63 11.37
N GLY A 21 -12.85 13.36 10.65
CA GLY A 21 -12.02 14.45 11.17
C GLY A 21 -10.71 14.00 11.84
N SER A 22 -10.45 12.70 11.95
CA SER A 22 -9.17 12.21 12.44
C SER A 22 -8.04 12.48 11.43
N GLU A 23 -6.83 12.76 11.94
CA GLU A 23 -5.65 12.95 11.10
C GLU A 23 -4.95 11.61 10.89
N ALA A 24 -4.67 11.27 9.62
CA ALA A 24 -3.86 10.10 9.28
C ALA A 24 -2.39 10.50 9.16
N GLU A 25 -1.52 9.65 9.68
CA GLU A 25 -0.07 9.89 9.66
C GLU A 25 0.50 9.90 8.24
N MET A 26 -0.01 9.02 7.35
CA MET A 26 0.39 8.90 5.95
C MET A 26 -0.70 8.20 5.12
N CYS A 27 -0.72 8.48 3.82
CA CYS A 27 -1.53 7.76 2.84
C CYS A 27 -0.75 7.67 1.52
N GLY A 28 -0.48 6.45 1.06
CA GLY A 28 0.26 6.21 -0.18
C GLY A 28 -0.40 6.81 -1.42
N ASN A 29 -1.73 6.81 -1.50
CA ASN A 29 -2.47 7.50 -2.56
C ASN A 29 -2.38 9.02 -2.39
N GLY A 30 -2.53 9.51 -1.16
CA GLY A 30 -2.49 10.93 -0.83
C GLY A 30 -1.16 11.58 -1.20
N ILE A 31 -0.02 10.95 -0.88
CA ILE A 31 1.30 11.52 -1.19
C ILE A 31 1.54 11.62 -2.71
N ARG A 32 0.99 10.70 -3.53
CA ARG A 32 1.09 10.80 -4.99
C ARG A 32 0.26 11.96 -5.54
N CYS A 33 -0.98 12.12 -5.04
CA CYS A 33 -1.82 13.27 -5.40
C CYS A 33 -1.18 14.60 -4.97
N PHE A 34 -0.58 14.63 -3.77
CA PHE A 34 0.14 15.78 -3.25
C PHE A 34 1.31 16.16 -4.15
N ALA A 35 2.15 15.20 -4.52
CA ALA A 35 3.31 15.44 -5.34
C ALA A 35 2.93 15.96 -6.74
N ARG A 36 1.93 15.35 -7.38
CA ARG A 36 1.41 15.83 -8.66
C ARG A 36 0.83 17.25 -8.55
N TYR A 37 0.04 17.51 -7.50
CA TYR A 37 -0.54 18.84 -7.27
C TYR A 37 0.53 19.94 -7.20
N LEU A 38 1.62 19.70 -6.46
CA LEU A 38 2.72 20.67 -6.34
C LEU A 38 3.32 21.02 -7.71
N HIS A 39 3.50 20.03 -8.56
CA HIS A 39 4.04 20.22 -9.91
C HIS A 39 3.03 20.92 -10.83
N ASP A 40 1.80 20.40 -10.93
CA ASP A 40 0.79 20.89 -11.87
C ASP A 40 0.34 22.33 -11.57
N PHE A 41 0.44 22.78 -10.31
CA PHE A 41 0.14 24.14 -9.88
C PHE A 41 1.38 25.04 -9.74
N GLY A 42 2.55 24.59 -10.22
CA GLY A 42 3.77 25.38 -10.25
C GLY A 42 4.34 25.75 -8.88
N LEU A 43 4.04 24.96 -7.85
CA LEU A 43 4.59 25.17 -6.49
C LEU A 43 6.00 24.63 -6.34
N THR A 44 6.45 23.75 -7.26
CA THR A 44 7.82 23.27 -7.37
C THR A 44 8.16 22.92 -8.80
N GLU A 45 9.44 23.16 -9.17
CA GLU A 45 10.03 22.68 -10.43
C GLU A 45 10.88 21.41 -10.22
N LYS A 46 11.02 20.95 -8.96
CA LYS A 46 11.80 19.75 -8.63
C LYS A 46 11.00 18.50 -9.01
N GLU A 47 11.67 17.53 -9.62
CA GLU A 47 11.13 16.19 -9.85
C GLU A 47 11.15 15.31 -8.58
N GLU A 48 12.05 15.62 -7.65
CA GLU A 48 12.20 14.95 -6.36
C GLU A 48 12.31 16.00 -5.26
N PHE A 49 11.54 15.85 -4.19
CA PHE A 49 11.49 16.79 -3.09
C PHE A 49 11.07 16.11 -1.79
N THR A 50 11.37 16.75 -0.67
CA THR A 50 11.06 16.24 0.65
C THR A 50 9.70 16.72 1.13
N VAL A 51 8.94 15.82 1.78
CA VAL A 51 7.61 16.10 2.34
C VAL A 51 7.54 15.64 3.78
N GLU A 52 7.35 16.57 4.70
CA GLU A 52 7.05 16.27 6.11
C GLU A 52 5.63 15.69 6.22
N THR A 53 5.48 14.53 6.85
CA THR A 53 4.21 13.87 7.14
C THR A 53 4.15 13.44 8.59
N GLY A 54 2.99 12.97 9.07
CA GLY A 54 2.87 12.37 10.41
C GLY A 54 3.74 11.12 10.61
N ALA A 55 4.05 10.40 9.54
CA ALA A 55 4.91 9.22 9.55
C ALA A 55 6.41 9.54 9.37
N GLY A 56 6.79 10.81 9.23
CA GLY A 56 8.16 11.25 8.98
C GLY A 56 8.33 11.98 7.65
N ILE A 57 9.60 12.11 7.20
CA ILE A 57 9.91 12.76 5.93
C ILE A 57 9.89 11.71 4.83
N LEU A 58 9.07 11.95 3.81
CA LEU A 58 9.00 11.15 2.59
C LEU A 58 9.63 11.90 1.42
N VAL A 59 10.13 11.15 0.44
CA VAL A 59 10.77 11.69 -0.76
C VAL A 59 10.06 11.15 -2.01
N PRO A 60 8.90 11.72 -2.40
CA PRO A 60 8.27 11.36 -3.66
C PRO A 60 9.11 11.84 -4.84
N ARG A 61 9.15 11.03 -5.89
CA ARG A 61 9.79 11.33 -7.16
C ARG A 61 8.78 11.28 -8.29
N LEU A 62 8.66 12.39 -9.02
CA LEU A 62 7.78 12.48 -10.18
C LEU A 62 8.40 11.72 -11.37
N GLN A 63 7.55 11.02 -12.10
CA GLN A 63 7.86 10.49 -13.43
C GLN A 63 7.22 11.43 -14.45
N ILE A 64 8.05 12.10 -15.26
CA ILE A 64 7.60 13.11 -16.20
C ILE A 64 7.93 12.66 -17.62
N GLU A 65 6.91 12.62 -18.48
CA GLU A 65 7.05 12.33 -19.90
C GLU A 65 6.37 13.43 -20.72
N ALA A 66 7.10 14.00 -21.66
CA ALA A 66 6.63 15.11 -22.49
C ALA A 66 6.01 16.28 -21.67
N GLY A 67 6.62 16.59 -20.52
CA GLY A 67 6.16 17.68 -19.63
C GLY A 67 4.90 17.38 -18.81
N LYS A 68 4.47 16.12 -18.77
CA LYS A 68 3.32 15.68 -17.96
C LYS A 68 3.74 14.64 -16.92
N VAL A 69 3.20 14.76 -15.71
CA VAL A 69 3.38 13.74 -14.68
C VAL A 69 2.61 12.48 -15.07
N THR A 70 3.32 11.39 -15.34
CA THR A 70 2.76 10.07 -15.68
C THR A 70 2.69 9.14 -14.48
N GLY A 71 3.47 9.42 -13.43
CA GLY A 71 3.48 8.64 -12.22
C GLY A 71 4.24 9.32 -11.09
N VAL A 72 4.09 8.79 -9.90
CA VAL A 72 4.85 9.21 -8.72
C VAL A 72 5.43 7.97 -8.05
N ARG A 73 6.76 7.92 -7.90
CA ARG A 73 7.47 6.90 -7.15
C ARG A 73 7.64 7.36 -5.71
N VAL A 74 7.28 6.50 -4.76
CA VAL A 74 7.35 6.77 -3.32
C VAL A 74 8.15 5.68 -2.65
N ASP A 75 9.09 6.05 -1.79
CA ASP A 75 9.77 5.13 -0.88
C ASP A 75 8.82 4.83 0.28
N MET A 76 8.43 3.57 0.41
CA MET A 76 7.51 3.08 1.44
C MET A 76 8.24 2.50 2.66
N GLY A 77 9.58 2.58 2.69
CA GLY A 77 10.43 2.06 3.75
C GLY A 77 10.67 0.55 3.67
N GLU A 78 11.26 0.02 4.72
CA GLU A 78 11.56 -1.41 4.83
C GLU A 78 10.32 -2.21 5.27
N PRO A 79 10.09 -3.40 4.70
CA PRO A 79 9.03 -4.29 5.17
C PRO A 79 9.43 -4.92 6.50
N VAL A 80 8.49 -4.98 7.44
CA VAL A 80 8.65 -5.73 8.70
C VAL A 80 8.11 -7.14 8.49
N LEU A 81 8.94 -8.14 8.76
CA LEU A 81 8.67 -9.56 8.46
C LEU A 81 8.51 -10.43 9.72
N GLU A 82 8.94 -9.94 10.88
CA GLU A 82 8.84 -10.68 12.14
C GLU A 82 7.40 -10.67 12.65
N GLY A 83 6.86 -11.88 12.90
CA GLY A 83 5.46 -12.09 13.27
C GLY A 83 5.02 -11.26 14.47
N GLU A 84 5.84 -11.15 15.52
CA GLU A 84 5.56 -10.35 16.70
C GLU A 84 5.38 -8.86 16.40
N LYS A 85 6.17 -8.34 15.44
CA LYS A 85 6.13 -6.92 15.05
C LYS A 85 5.00 -6.60 14.07
N ILE A 86 4.46 -7.60 13.33
CA ILE A 86 3.36 -7.40 12.36
C ILE A 86 2.01 -7.05 13.01
N PRO A 87 1.44 -7.48 14.15
CA PRO A 87 1.61 -8.61 15.05
C PRO A 87 0.78 -9.85 14.66
N VAL A 88 1.44 -11.00 14.57
CA VAL A 88 0.80 -12.30 14.32
C VAL A 88 1.08 -13.23 15.50
N THR A 89 0.04 -13.82 16.08
CA THR A 89 0.14 -14.66 17.27
C THR A 89 0.83 -15.99 16.94
N GLY A 90 1.73 -16.45 17.82
CA GLY A 90 2.33 -17.79 17.76
C GLY A 90 3.65 -17.86 16.99
N PHE A 91 4.09 -16.78 16.34
CA PHE A 91 5.31 -16.81 15.51
C PHE A 91 6.51 -16.12 16.15
N GLY A 92 6.33 -15.24 17.17
CA GLY A 92 7.42 -14.49 17.78
C GLY A 92 8.23 -13.72 16.73
N MET A 93 9.55 -13.86 16.76
CA MET A 93 10.46 -13.24 15.78
C MET A 93 10.60 -14.01 14.46
N ASN A 94 9.92 -15.15 14.30
CA ASN A 94 9.95 -15.88 13.03
C ASN A 94 9.09 -15.17 11.99
N ARG A 95 9.48 -15.34 10.72
CA ARG A 95 8.67 -14.88 9.58
C ARG A 95 7.45 -15.77 9.40
N VAL A 96 6.37 -15.20 8.94
CA VAL A 96 5.13 -15.92 8.63
C VAL A 96 5.04 -16.04 7.11
N ILE A 97 5.52 -17.18 6.57
CA ILE A 97 5.59 -17.41 5.12
C ILE A 97 4.95 -18.76 4.82
N GLU A 98 3.85 -18.74 4.04
CA GLU A 98 3.06 -19.92 3.64
C GLU A 98 2.59 -20.76 4.83
N GLU A 99 2.31 -20.12 5.95
CA GLU A 99 1.79 -20.77 7.14
C GLU A 99 0.28 -21.04 7.01
N ASP A 100 -0.19 -22.07 7.69
CA ASP A 100 -1.60 -22.44 7.64
C ASP A 100 -2.47 -21.50 8.48
N ILE A 101 -3.57 -21.04 7.89
CA ILE A 101 -4.65 -20.34 8.58
C ILE A 101 -6.00 -20.97 8.24
N GLU A 102 -6.79 -21.34 9.25
CA GLU A 102 -8.11 -21.94 9.06
C GLU A 102 -9.19 -20.87 9.16
N VAL A 103 -9.93 -20.63 8.07
CA VAL A 103 -11.04 -19.69 8.02
C VAL A 103 -12.30 -20.40 7.54
N LYS A 104 -13.33 -20.40 8.39
CA LYS A 104 -14.62 -21.09 8.13
C LYS A 104 -14.47 -22.56 7.69
N GLY A 105 -13.56 -23.29 8.34
CA GLY A 105 -13.34 -24.72 8.09
C GLY A 105 -12.54 -25.04 6.82
N LYS A 106 -11.95 -24.02 6.17
CA LYS A 106 -11.03 -24.18 5.04
C LYS A 106 -9.67 -23.64 5.40
N THR A 107 -8.62 -24.41 5.09
CA THR A 107 -7.22 -24.01 5.29
C THR A 107 -6.71 -23.22 4.10
N TYR A 108 -6.04 -22.11 4.39
CA TYR A 108 -5.35 -21.25 3.43
C TYR A 108 -3.88 -21.10 3.81
N LYS A 109 -3.04 -20.75 2.86
CA LYS A 109 -1.64 -20.39 3.11
C LYS A 109 -1.50 -18.88 3.22
N MET A 110 -1.02 -18.39 4.38
CA MET A 110 -0.82 -16.98 4.62
C MET A 110 0.66 -16.60 4.62
N THR A 111 0.97 -15.45 4.06
CA THR A 111 2.26 -14.77 4.20
C THR A 111 2.00 -13.38 4.77
N CYS A 112 2.60 -13.06 5.91
CA CYS A 112 2.32 -11.81 6.60
C CYS A 112 3.48 -10.82 6.49
N VAL A 113 3.14 -9.56 6.23
CA VAL A 113 4.08 -8.43 6.07
C VAL A 113 3.48 -7.20 6.74
N SER A 114 4.29 -6.36 7.38
CA SER A 114 3.86 -5.03 7.78
C SER A 114 4.59 -3.97 6.95
N MET A 115 3.82 -3.02 6.43
CA MET A 115 4.29 -1.78 5.79
C MET A 115 3.91 -0.56 6.64
N GLY A 116 4.07 -0.70 7.99
CA GLY A 116 3.54 0.23 8.99
C GLY A 116 2.16 -0.16 9.52
N ASN A 117 1.45 -1.02 8.80
CA ASN A 117 0.19 -1.65 9.19
C ASN A 117 0.21 -3.14 8.78
N PRO A 118 -0.54 -4.02 9.47
CA PRO A 118 -0.50 -5.46 9.24
C PRO A 118 -1.22 -5.87 7.95
N HIS A 119 -0.58 -6.75 7.18
CA HIS A 119 -1.11 -7.36 5.96
C HIS A 119 -0.98 -8.88 6.01
N CYS A 120 -2.04 -9.57 5.59
CA CYS A 120 -2.12 -11.02 5.41
C CYS A 120 -2.35 -11.30 3.92
N VAL A 121 -1.33 -11.78 3.22
CA VAL A 121 -1.40 -12.07 1.78
C VAL A 121 -1.75 -13.54 1.59
N ILE A 122 -2.82 -13.80 0.85
CA ILE A 122 -3.33 -15.12 0.48
C ILE A 122 -3.27 -15.25 -1.03
N PHE A 123 -2.43 -16.15 -1.52
CA PHE A 123 -2.40 -16.44 -2.96
C PHE A 123 -3.56 -17.36 -3.34
N VAL A 124 -4.32 -16.99 -4.36
CA VAL A 124 -5.51 -17.68 -4.85
C VAL A 124 -5.39 -17.97 -6.34
N GLU A 125 -6.18 -18.92 -6.84
CA GLU A 125 -6.18 -19.28 -8.27
C GLU A 125 -6.87 -18.20 -9.13
N ASP A 126 -7.93 -17.58 -8.62
CA ASP A 126 -8.72 -16.55 -9.28
C ASP A 126 -9.17 -15.52 -8.25
N ALA A 127 -8.66 -14.30 -8.36
CA ALA A 127 -8.98 -13.22 -7.43
C ALA A 127 -10.39 -12.66 -7.64
N GLU A 128 -10.92 -12.72 -8.86
CA GLU A 128 -12.27 -12.24 -9.16
C GLU A 128 -13.34 -13.19 -8.62
N ALA A 129 -13.12 -14.50 -8.76
CA ALA A 129 -14.04 -15.51 -8.27
C ALA A 129 -13.95 -15.74 -6.75
N PHE A 130 -12.92 -15.20 -6.09
CA PHE A 130 -12.76 -15.39 -4.64
C PHE A 130 -13.87 -14.70 -3.86
N PRO A 131 -14.54 -15.41 -2.91
CA PRO A 131 -15.70 -14.88 -2.18
C PRO A 131 -15.28 -13.90 -1.06
N ILE A 132 -14.68 -12.78 -1.44
CA ILE A 132 -14.09 -11.78 -0.53
C ILE A 132 -15.13 -11.18 0.44
N TYR A 133 -16.37 -10.97 0.00
CA TYR A 133 -17.46 -10.43 0.83
C TYR A 133 -17.91 -11.40 1.91
N GLU A 134 -17.75 -12.71 1.69
CA GLU A 134 -18.15 -13.75 2.65
C GLU A 134 -17.05 -14.06 3.67
N LEU A 135 -15.77 -13.96 3.25
CA LEU A 135 -14.63 -14.43 4.02
C LEU A 135 -13.80 -13.29 4.62
N GLY A 136 -13.79 -12.11 4.01
CA GLY A 136 -12.89 -11.02 4.36
C GLY A 136 -12.95 -10.61 5.84
N ALA A 137 -14.17 -10.43 6.39
CA ALA A 137 -14.35 -10.11 7.80
C ALA A 137 -13.81 -11.20 8.75
N SER A 138 -13.85 -12.48 8.30
CA SER A 138 -13.33 -13.61 9.09
C SER A 138 -11.79 -13.66 9.08
N PHE A 139 -11.15 -13.23 8.00
CA PHE A 139 -9.71 -13.01 7.97
C PHE A 139 -9.30 -11.80 8.82
N GLU A 140 -9.98 -10.65 8.63
CA GLU A 140 -9.69 -9.42 9.37
C GLU A 140 -9.64 -9.64 10.88
N SER A 141 -10.64 -10.36 11.41
CA SER A 141 -10.83 -10.58 12.85
C SER A 141 -10.35 -11.95 13.33
N HIS A 142 -9.56 -12.68 12.55
CA HIS A 142 -9.06 -14.00 12.92
C HIS A 142 -8.20 -13.92 14.20
N PRO A 143 -8.30 -14.91 15.13
CA PRO A 143 -7.52 -14.91 16.39
C PRO A 143 -6.01 -14.80 16.22
N ALA A 144 -5.46 -15.19 15.07
CA ALA A 144 -4.04 -14.98 14.75
C ALA A 144 -3.65 -13.50 14.70
N PHE A 145 -4.61 -12.58 14.50
CA PHE A 145 -4.38 -11.14 14.35
C PHE A 145 -5.03 -10.35 15.49
N PRO A 146 -4.38 -10.20 16.66
CA PRO A 146 -4.96 -9.54 17.84
C PRO A 146 -5.29 -8.05 17.63
N ARG A 147 -4.68 -7.41 16.63
CA ARG A 147 -4.95 -6.03 16.20
C ARG A 147 -5.70 -5.95 14.89
N LYS A 148 -6.33 -7.08 14.47
CA LYS A 148 -6.90 -7.23 13.13
C LYS A 148 -5.85 -7.06 12.02
N THR A 149 -6.21 -7.35 10.78
CA THR A 149 -5.31 -7.26 9.63
C THR A 149 -6.04 -6.80 8.37
N ASN A 150 -5.33 -6.20 7.42
CA ASN A 150 -5.77 -6.13 6.03
C ASN A 150 -5.46 -7.49 5.39
N THR A 151 -6.31 -7.93 4.46
CA THR A 151 -6.09 -9.21 3.77
C THR A 151 -6.15 -9.00 2.27
N GLU A 152 -5.08 -9.39 1.60
CA GLU A 152 -4.91 -9.33 0.15
C GLU A 152 -5.13 -10.72 -0.44
N PHE A 153 -6.06 -10.82 -1.39
CA PHE A 153 -6.33 -12.04 -2.18
C PHE A 153 -5.72 -11.85 -3.55
N VAL A 154 -4.66 -12.63 -3.84
CA VAL A 154 -3.72 -12.37 -4.93
C VAL A 154 -3.68 -13.53 -5.91
N GLU A 155 -4.05 -13.27 -7.16
CA GLU A 155 -3.84 -14.14 -8.31
C GLU A 155 -2.52 -13.79 -8.98
N VAL A 156 -1.63 -14.76 -9.13
CA VAL A 156 -0.37 -14.59 -9.86
C VAL A 156 -0.60 -14.92 -11.33
N ARG A 157 -0.54 -13.92 -12.21
CA ARG A 157 -0.64 -14.10 -13.66
C ARG A 157 0.68 -14.55 -14.26
N ASP A 158 1.77 -13.93 -13.84
CA ASP A 158 3.15 -14.30 -14.14
C ASP A 158 4.10 -13.70 -13.10
N ARG A 159 5.41 -13.81 -13.31
CA ARG A 159 6.40 -13.30 -12.35
C ARG A 159 6.42 -11.78 -12.21
N GLN A 160 5.83 -11.05 -13.12
CA GLN A 160 5.83 -9.58 -13.17
C GLN A 160 4.44 -8.97 -13.06
N HIS A 161 3.37 -9.79 -13.04
CA HIS A 161 1.99 -9.30 -13.01
C HIS A 161 1.15 -10.13 -12.04
N VAL A 162 0.48 -9.42 -11.13
CA VAL A 162 -0.48 -10.01 -10.20
C VAL A 162 -1.79 -9.22 -10.20
N ARG A 163 -2.90 -9.91 -9.95
CA ARG A 163 -4.21 -9.33 -9.69
C ARG A 163 -4.50 -9.41 -8.20
N MET A 164 -4.81 -8.28 -7.56
CA MET A 164 -5.05 -8.20 -6.13
C MET A 164 -6.42 -7.60 -5.83
N ARG A 165 -7.17 -8.24 -4.95
CA ARG A 165 -8.34 -7.66 -4.28
C ARG A 165 -8.07 -7.62 -2.78
N VAL A 166 -8.58 -6.60 -2.10
CA VAL A 166 -8.26 -6.36 -0.70
C VAL A 166 -9.50 -6.21 0.16
N TRP A 167 -9.43 -6.78 1.36
CA TRP A 167 -10.29 -6.46 2.47
C TRP A 167 -9.48 -5.64 3.48
N GLU A 168 -9.74 -4.35 3.55
CA GLU A 168 -9.04 -3.46 4.46
C GLU A 168 -9.62 -3.48 5.87
N ARG A 169 -8.76 -3.44 6.85
CA ARG A 169 -9.07 -3.38 8.27
C ARG A 169 -9.95 -2.16 8.57
N GLY A 170 -11.21 -2.41 8.97
CA GLY A 170 -12.18 -1.38 9.31
C GLY A 170 -12.85 -0.68 8.11
N ALA A 171 -12.48 -1.01 6.87
CA ALA A 171 -13.04 -0.39 5.67
C ALA A 171 -13.67 -1.39 4.69
N ALA A 172 -13.55 -2.69 4.96
CA ALA A 172 -14.02 -3.78 4.10
C ALA A 172 -13.34 -3.74 2.71
N VAL A 173 -14.07 -4.12 1.65
CA VAL A 173 -13.53 -4.11 0.28
C VAL A 173 -13.34 -2.66 -0.18
N THR A 174 -12.11 -2.34 -0.61
CA THR A 174 -11.76 -1.05 -1.19
C THR A 174 -11.17 -1.23 -2.60
N LEU A 175 -11.16 -0.16 -3.37
CA LEU A 175 -10.68 -0.20 -4.76
C LEU A 175 -9.16 -0.26 -4.88
N ALA A 176 -8.42 0.21 -3.86
CA ALA A 176 -6.97 0.24 -3.88
C ALA A 176 -6.38 0.40 -2.46
N CYS A 177 -5.34 -0.37 -2.17
CA CYS A 177 -4.54 -0.29 -0.96
C CYS A 177 -3.06 -0.24 -1.32
N GLY A 178 -2.41 0.92 -1.10
CA GLY A 178 -1.00 1.10 -1.45
C GLY A 178 -0.06 0.21 -0.63
N THR A 179 -0.24 0.18 0.70
CA THR A 179 0.54 -0.68 1.60
C THR A 179 0.27 -2.17 1.37
N GLY A 180 -0.98 -2.53 1.03
CA GLY A 180 -1.35 -3.89 0.64
C GLY A 180 -0.66 -4.34 -0.65
N SER A 181 -0.54 -3.43 -1.64
CA SER A 181 0.22 -3.71 -2.86
C SER A 181 1.70 -3.94 -2.57
N CYS A 182 2.30 -3.13 -1.68
CA CYS A 182 3.68 -3.31 -1.23
C CYS A 182 3.87 -4.67 -0.53
N ALA A 183 2.97 -5.00 0.41
CA ALA A 183 2.99 -6.29 1.10
C ALA A 183 2.84 -7.47 0.13
N THR A 184 1.98 -7.33 -0.89
CA THR A 184 1.81 -8.31 -1.98
C THR A 184 3.11 -8.54 -2.76
N GLY A 185 3.81 -7.47 -3.17
CA GLY A 185 5.08 -7.57 -3.86
C GLY A 185 6.15 -8.28 -3.01
N VAL A 186 6.25 -7.91 -1.72
CA VAL A 186 7.17 -8.56 -0.78
C VAL A 186 6.83 -10.04 -0.58
N ALA A 187 5.55 -10.37 -0.34
CA ALA A 187 5.08 -11.74 -0.17
C ALA A 187 5.34 -12.59 -1.43
N GLY A 188 5.14 -12.01 -2.63
CA GLY A 188 5.43 -12.67 -3.90
C GLY A 188 6.90 -13.07 -4.04
N VAL A 189 7.83 -12.20 -3.64
CA VAL A 189 9.27 -12.49 -3.63
C VAL A 189 9.61 -13.56 -2.59
N LEU A 190 9.09 -13.41 -1.36
CA LEU A 190 9.36 -14.36 -0.26
C LEU A 190 8.92 -15.79 -0.59
N THR A 191 7.84 -15.93 -1.35
CA THR A 191 7.28 -17.23 -1.76
C THR A 191 7.79 -17.68 -3.13
N GLY A 192 8.68 -16.92 -3.78
CA GLY A 192 9.25 -17.25 -5.09
C GLY A 192 8.28 -17.13 -6.28
N ARG A 193 7.10 -16.53 -6.06
CA ARG A 193 6.04 -16.40 -7.08
C ARG A 193 6.28 -15.25 -8.04
N THR A 194 6.85 -14.14 -7.57
CA THR A 194 7.10 -12.96 -8.39
C THR A 194 8.57 -12.57 -8.39
N ASP A 195 8.95 -11.72 -9.32
CA ASP A 195 10.20 -10.99 -9.33
C ASP A 195 10.14 -9.83 -8.30
N ARG A 196 11.29 -9.21 -8.00
CA ARG A 196 11.37 -8.07 -7.07
C ARG A 196 10.66 -6.82 -7.57
N LYS A 197 10.34 -6.74 -8.85
CA LYS A 197 9.53 -5.69 -9.46
C LYS A 197 8.31 -6.30 -10.10
N VAL A 198 7.13 -5.91 -9.64
CA VAL A 198 5.85 -6.49 -10.04
C VAL A 198 4.81 -5.40 -10.25
N GLU A 199 4.00 -5.53 -11.29
CA GLU A 199 2.78 -4.76 -11.48
C GLU A 199 1.64 -5.43 -10.71
N VAL A 200 1.01 -4.66 -9.82
CA VAL A 200 -0.15 -5.06 -9.04
C VAL A 200 -1.38 -4.39 -9.63
N GLU A 201 -2.26 -5.17 -10.23
CA GLU A 201 -3.56 -4.71 -10.73
C GLU A 201 -4.59 -4.80 -9.62
N LEU A 202 -5.24 -3.67 -9.30
CA LEU A 202 -6.30 -3.51 -8.32
C LEU A 202 -7.62 -3.14 -9.01
N ASP A 203 -8.74 -3.16 -8.27
CA ASP A 203 -10.03 -2.68 -8.79
C ASP A 203 -9.96 -1.20 -9.22
N GLY A 204 -9.16 -0.38 -8.54
CA GLY A 204 -8.99 1.05 -8.81
C GLY A 204 -7.86 1.42 -9.76
N GLY A 205 -7.10 0.47 -10.31
CA GLY A 205 -5.99 0.74 -11.23
C GLY A 205 -4.75 -0.10 -10.96
N LYS A 206 -3.60 0.37 -11.44
CA LYS A 206 -2.34 -0.39 -11.38
C LYS A 206 -1.28 0.35 -10.59
N LEU A 207 -0.50 -0.39 -9.82
CA LEU A 207 0.68 0.08 -9.11
C LEU A 207 1.88 -0.81 -9.48
N THR A 208 3.04 -0.21 -9.64
CA THR A 208 4.30 -0.95 -9.74
C THR A 208 4.95 -0.96 -8.37
N VAL A 209 5.25 -2.14 -7.85
CA VAL A 209 5.97 -2.34 -6.59
C VAL A 209 7.34 -2.92 -6.89
N GLU A 210 8.37 -2.38 -6.25
CA GLU A 210 9.75 -2.83 -6.37
C GLU A 210 10.35 -2.98 -4.98
N TRP A 211 10.72 -4.20 -4.60
CA TRP A 211 11.47 -4.46 -3.37
C TRP A 211 12.96 -4.50 -3.69
N ASP A 212 13.62 -3.38 -3.45
CA ASP A 212 15.04 -3.18 -3.78
C ASP A 212 15.95 -4.03 -2.88
N GLU A 213 16.84 -4.77 -3.50
CA GLU A 213 17.73 -5.69 -2.79
C GLU A 213 18.86 -4.99 -2.04
N ALA A 214 19.32 -3.86 -2.56
CA ALA A 214 20.47 -3.16 -2.01
C ALA A 214 20.11 -2.36 -0.76
N THR A 215 18.92 -1.74 -0.76
CA THR A 215 18.45 -0.89 0.34
C THR A 215 17.48 -1.58 1.28
N ASN A 216 16.91 -2.72 0.90
CA ASN A 216 15.79 -3.39 1.55
C ASN A 216 14.49 -2.56 1.57
N HIS A 217 14.43 -1.43 0.87
CA HIS A 217 13.24 -0.60 0.80
C HIS A 217 12.26 -1.09 -0.27
N VAL A 218 10.99 -0.87 -0.01
CA VAL A 218 9.91 -1.10 -0.96
C VAL A 218 9.54 0.23 -1.60
N PHE A 219 9.62 0.29 -2.92
CA PHE A 219 9.19 1.45 -3.70
C PHE A 219 7.87 1.15 -4.38
N MET A 220 6.96 2.11 -4.29
CA MET A 220 5.66 2.05 -4.96
C MET A 220 5.56 3.16 -6.00
N THR A 221 5.23 2.81 -7.23
CA THR A 221 4.99 3.77 -8.31
C THR A 221 3.56 3.62 -8.80
N GLY A 222 2.86 4.74 -8.91
CA GLY A 222 1.49 4.74 -9.43
C GLY A 222 1.07 6.10 -9.97
N PRO A 223 -0.03 6.15 -10.71
CA PRO A 223 -0.59 7.39 -11.22
C PRO A 223 -1.20 8.22 -10.09
N ALA A 224 -1.43 9.47 -10.41
CA ALA A 224 -2.31 10.39 -9.69
C ALA A 224 -3.01 11.24 -10.75
N GLU A 225 -4.34 11.33 -10.72
CA GLU A 225 -5.11 12.00 -11.76
C GLU A 225 -5.85 13.21 -11.22
N LEU A 226 -5.77 14.36 -11.92
CA LEU A 226 -6.61 15.51 -11.66
C LEU A 226 -7.99 15.24 -12.24
N VAL A 227 -9.00 15.12 -11.40
CA VAL A 227 -10.38 14.81 -11.82
C VAL A 227 -11.15 16.09 -12.17
N PHE A 228 -11.08 17.09 -11.30
CA PHE A 228 -11.69 18.40 -11.52
C PHE A 228 -11.04 19.45 -10.63
N THR A 229 -11.30 20.74 -10.94
CA THR A 229 -11.05 21.89 -10.07
C THR A 229 -12.37 22.54 -9.71
N GLY A 230 -12.44 23.18 -8.53
CA GLY A 230 -13.66 23.84 -8.07
C GLY A 230 -13.36 24.86 -6.98
N GLU A 231 -14.36 25.69 -6.67
CA GLU A 231 -14.35 26.63 -5.57
C GLU A 231 -15.40 26.20 -4.53
N ILE A 232 -15.07 26.32 -3.26
CA ILE A 232 -16.00 26.11 -2.16
C ILE A 232 -16.60 27.48 -1.83
N ALA A 233 -17.92 27.60 -1.97
CA ALA A 233 -18.63 28.82 -1.54
C ALA A 233 -18.61 28.91 0.00
N ASP A 234 -18.46 30.13 0.52
CA ASP A 234 -18.53 30.46 1.94
C ASP A 234 -19.92 30.19 2.54
#